data_01b23f4fc83334151eeb8fba9ede6a05
#
_entry.id   01b23f4fc83334151eeb8fba9ede6a05
#
_cell.length_a   1.000
_cell.length_b   1.000
_cell.length_c   1.000
_cell.angle_alpha   90.00
_cell.angle_beta   90.00
_cell.angle_gamma   90.00
#
_symmetry.space_group_name_H-M   'P 1'
#
loop_
_entity.id
_entity.type
_entity.pdbx_description
1 polymer ?
#
loop_
_entity_poly.entity_id
_entity_poly.type
_entity_poly.pdbx_seq_one_letter_code
_entity_poly.pdbx_strand_id
1 'polypeptide(L)'
;MNTNNINTNNINTRCENYRNFFTKEYLMGPNSLRLLDEMLAKYPLKEGSRVMDLGCGMGITSLFLAKEAKVNVFATDLWISATQNAQNFKKWGVEDRIIPIHADANDLPYAHEYFDAIVSIDAFHYFAAKKGVFEQKILPFLKKDGVLVVAMPGLKKELTEEQADMMLEWFEGNRDDLDTFHSGKWWMDLFGDSDDYEVVMDFDLDCFDEAWNDWFKSGHEYGIKDKSYFNKGLGKYLSFVGIVIRRKH
;
A
#
# COMPACT_ATOMS: atom_id res chain seq x y z
N MET A 1 -27.70 16.63 7.25
CA MET A 1 -26.80 16.36 8.36
C MET A 1 -27.07 14.94 8.84
N ASN A 2 -26.31 13.98 8.30
CA ASN A 2 -26.27 12.61 8.84
C ASN A 2 -24.80 12.30 9.05
N THR A 3 -24.35 12.55 10.27
CA THR A 3 -23.07 12.06 10.75
C THR A 3 -23.21 10.54 10.96
N ASN A 4 -22.78 9.77 9.97
CA ASN A 4 -22.58 8.34 10.15
C ASN A 4 -21.49 8.17 11.24
N ASN A 5 -21.91 7.76 12.43
CA ASN A 5 -21.01 7.24 13.43
C ASN A 5 -20.33 5.99 12.87
N ILE A 6 -19.15 6.14 12.32
CA ILE A 6 -18.27 5.04 11.99
C ILE A 6 -17.86 4.44 13.33
N ASN A 7 -18.30 3.21 13.55
CA ASN A 7 -17.99 2.46 14.77
C ASN A 7 -16.51 2.08 14.77
N THR A 8 -15.68 2.90 15.41
CA THR A 8 -14.21 2.78 15.44
C THR A 8 -13.71 1.47 16.10
N ASN A 9 -14.61 0.67 16.67
CA ASN A 9 -14.26 -0.60 17.34
C ASN A 9 -14.08 -1.81 16.38
N ASN A 10 -14.20 -1.63 15.05
CA ASN A 10 -14.08 -2.72 14.06
C ASN A 10 -12.94 -2.52 13.06
N ILE A 11 -12.05 -1.55 13.27
CA ILE A 11 -10.88 -1.34 12.43
C ILE A 11 -9.87 -2.46 12.75
N ASN A 12 -9.35 -3.13 11.73
CA ASN A 12 -8.35 -4.22 11.82
C ASN A 12 -8.84 -5.59 12.37
N THR A 13 -10.12 -5.89 12.33
CA THR A 13 -10.59 -7.22 12.78
C THR A 13 -10.55 -8.29 11.69
N ARG A 14 -10.73 -7.94 10.43
CA ARG A 14 -10.71 -8.90 9.31
C ARG A 14 -9.33 -9.49 9.08
N CYS A 15 -8.28 -8.66 9.14
CA CYS A 15 -6.89 -9.11 8.95
C CYS A 15 -6.46 -10.15 10.00
N GLU A 16 -7.08 -10.20 11.18
CA GLU A 16 -6.80 -11.20 12.20
C GLU A 16 -7.09 -12.64 11.75
N ASN A 17 -8.01 -12.83 10.81
CA ASN A 17 -8.31 -14.14 10.22
C ASN A 17 -7.16 -14.65 9.33
N TYR A 18 -6.17 -13.80 9.05
CA TYR A 18 -5.03 -14.05 8.16
C TYR A 18 -3.70 -14.16 8.93
N ARG A 19 -3.72 -14.36 10.25
CA ARG A 19 -2.50 -14.44 11.09
C ARG A 19 -1.48 -15.49 10.64
N ASN A 20 -1.93 -16.55 9.96
CA ASN A 20 -1.04 -17.55 9.36
C ASN A 20 -0.15 -17.00 8.24
N PHE A 21 -0.43 -15.80 7.74
CA PHE A 21 0.40 -15.08 6.77
C PHE A 21 1.34 -14.04 7.41
N PHE A 22 1.28 -13.81 8.73
CA PHE A 22 2.14 -12.84 9.42
C PHE A 22 3.53 -13.44 9.70
N THR A 23 4.16 -13.97 8.67
CA THR A 23 5.43 -14.70 8.75
C THR A 23 6.43 -14.17 7.73
N LYS A 24 7.70 -14.48 7.94
CA LYS A 24 8.80 -14.13 7.03
C LYS A 24 8.64 -14.63 5.58
N GLU A 25 7.74 -15.58 5.34
CA GLU A 25 7.49 -16.12 4.02
C GLU A 25 6.61 -15.19 3.17
N TYR A 26 5.79 -14.36 3.83
CA TYR A 26 4.77 -13.55 3.15
C TYR A 26 4.89 -12.06 3.42
N LEU A 27 5.38 -11.64 4.59
CA LEU A 27 5.64 -10.23 4.87
C LEU A 27 6.96 -9.79 4.25
N MET A 28 6.96 -8.66 3.57
CA MET A 28 8.14 -8.04 2.94
C MET A 28 8.45 -6.66 3.56
N GLY A 29 7.70 -6.29 4.59
CA GLY A 29 7.76 -5.04 5.34
C GLY A 29 6.73 -5.06 6.47
N PRO A 30 6.32 -3.90 7.00
CA PRO A 30 5.23 -3.77 7.94
C PRO A 30 3.98 -4.48 7.42
N ASN A 31 3.15 -5.01 8.32
CA ASN A 31 2.04 -5.87 7.90
C ASN A 31 1.02 -5.15 7.00
N SER A 32 1.18 -5.34 5.69
CA SER A 32 0.35 -4.73 4.64
C SER A 32 -1.15 -5.08 4.75
N LEU A 33 -1.50 -6.21 5.37
CA LEU A 33 -2.91 -6.56 5.60
C LEU A 33 -3.57 -5.64 6.61
N ARG A 34 -2.87 -5.14 7.62
CA ARG A 34 -3.41 -4.16 8.57
C ARG A 34 -3.66 -2.82 7.88
N LEU A 35 -2.71 -2.37 7.05
CA LEU A 35 -2.86 -1.16 6.29
C LEU A 35 -4.08 -1.25 5.34
N LEU A 36 -4.16 -2.36 4.59
CA LEU A 36 -5.26 -2.58 3.65
C LEU A 36 -6.62 -2.69 4.36
N ASP A 37 -6.69 -3.40 5.50
CA ASP A 37 -7.92 -3.56 6.26
C ASP A 37 -8.46 -2.20 6.74
N GLU A 38 -7.57 -1.34 7.24
CA GLU A 38 -7.94 0.01 7.66
C GLU A 38 -8.38 0.88 6.48
N MET A 39 -7.65 0.85 5.35
CA MET A 39 -8.04 1.57 4.13
C MET A 39 -9.43 1.16 3.66
N LEU A 40 -9.71 -0.14 3.59
CA LEU A 40 -11.02 -0.66 3.14
C LEU A 40 -12.15 -0.44 4.17
N ALA A 41 -11.82 -0.26 5.44
CA ALA A 41 -12.80 0.14 6.45
C ALA A 41 -13.25 1.61 6.27
N LYS A 42 -12.30 2.49 5.88
CA LYS A 42 -12.56 3.91 5.62
C LYS A 42 -13.10 4.15 4.20
N TYR A 43 -12.61 3.39 3.22
CA TYR A 43 -13.01 3.49 1.81
C TYR A 43 -13.26 2.10 1.21
N PRO A 44 -14.45 1.53 1.35
CA PRO A 44 -14.79 0.20 0.83
C PRO A 44 -14.86 0.20 -0.70
N LEU A 45 -14.31 -0.83 -1.32
CA LEU A 45 -14.42 -1.08 -2.75
C LEU A 45 -15.77 -1.73 -3.08
N LYS A 46 -16.26 -1.47 -4.29
CA LYS A 46 -17.50 -2.09 -4.77
C LYS A 46 -17.25 -3.56 -5.11
N GLU A 47 -18.08 -4.48 -4.59
CA GLU A 47 -18.02 -5.91 -4.92
C GLU A 47 -18.09 -6.14 -6.45
N GLY A 48 -17.31 -7.09 -6.95
CA GLY A 48 -17.21 -7.42 -8.37
C GLY A 48 -16.35 -6.47 -9.21
N SER A 49 -15.81 -5.39 -8.63
CA SER A 49 -14.92 -4.47 -9.32
C SER A 49 -13.67 -5.17 -9.87
N ARG A 50 -13.13 -4.63 -10.94
CA ARG A 50 -11.81 -4.98 -11.45
C ARG A 50 -10.76 -4.12 -10.80
N VAL A 51 -9.87 -4.74 -10.05
CA VAL A 51 -8.88 -4.04 -9.21
C VAL A 51 -7.47 -4.47 -9.60
N MET A 52 -6.57 -3.53 -9.81
CA MET A 52 -5.14 -3.79 -9.85
C MET A 52 -4.58 -3.66 -8.43
N ASP A 53 -3.91 -4.70 -7.94
CA ASP A 53 -3.07 -4.65 -6.73
C ASP A 53 -1.63 -4.43 -7.20
N LEU A 54 -1.17 -3.18 -7.14
CA LEU A 54 0.11 -2.73 -7.70
C LEU A 54 1.21 -2.74 -6.65
N GLY A 55 2.20 -3.59 -6.84
CA GLY A 55 3.22 -3.93 -5.84
C GLY A 55 2.66 -4.94 -4.83
N CYS A 56 2.02 -6.01 -5.33
CA CYS A 56 1.34 -7.00 -4.50
C CYS A 56 2.27 -7.91 -3.68
N GLY A 57 3.59 -7.85 -3.92
CA GLY A 57 4.57 -8.71 -3.28
C GLY A 57 4.20 -10.19 -3.37
N MET A 58 4.22 -10.90 -2.24
CA MET A 58 3.86 -12.33 -2.17
C MET A 58 2.36 -12.60 -2.34
N GLY A 59 1.54 -11.57 -2.62
CA GLY A 59 0.12 -11.68 -3.00
C GLY A 59 -0.87 -11.76 -1.83
N ILE A 60 -0.46 -11.48 -0.60
CA ILE A 60 -1.38 -11.54 0.56
C ILE A 60 -2.43 -10.42 0.52
N THR A 61 -2.09 -9.23 0.01
CA THR A 61 -3.03 -8.13 -0.23
C THR A 61 -4.06 -8.50 -1.30
N SER A 62 -3.62 -9.14 -2.38
CA SER A 62 -4.50 -9.67 -3.42
C SER A 62 -5.47 -10.73 -2.88
N LEU A 63 -4.99 -11.64 -2.03
CA LEU A 63 -5.83 -12.63 -1.34
C LEU A 63 -6.91 -11.95 -0.50
N PHE A 64 -6.53 -10.92 0.28
CA PHE A 64 -7.45 -10.17 1.13
C PHE A 64 -8.50 -9.42 0.31
N LEU A 65 -8.08 -8.74 -0.77
CA LEU A 65 -8.97 -8.07 -1.71
C LEU A 65 -10.00 -9.03 -2.32
N ALA A 66 -9.55 -10.20 -2.79
CA ALA A 66 -10.43 -11.19 -3.39
C ALA A 66 -11.45 -11.77 -2.41
N LYS A 67 -11.05 -12.01 -1.15
CA LYS A 67 -11.92 -12.63 -0.13
C LYS A 67 -12.78 -11.63 0.60
N GLU A 68 -12.22 -10.53 1.08
CA GLU A 68 -12.93 -9.59 1.96
C GLU A 68 -13.67 -8.50 1.18
N ALA A 69 -13.07 -7.98 0.10
CA ALA A 69 -13.72 -7.01 -0.78
C ALA A 69 -14.49 -7.67 -1.94
N LYS A 70 -14.29 -8.98 -2.17
CA LYS A 70 -14.94 -9.79 -3.21
C LYS A 70 -14.78 -9.20 -4.61
N VAL A 71 -13.60 -8.68 -4.90
CA VAL A 71 -13.24 -8.08 -6.19
C VAL A 71 -12.45 -9.05 -7.07
N ASN A 72 -12.33 -8.74 -8.38
CA ASN A 72 -11.45 -9.45 -9.31
C ASN A 72 -10.10 -8.73 -9.35
N VAL A 73 -9.02 -9.42 -9.00
CA VAL A 73 -7.72 -8.82 -8.76
C VAL A 73 -6.73 -9.14 -9.89
N PHE A 74 -6.02 -8.11 -10.34
CA PHE A 74 -4.82 -8.22 -11.16
C PHE A 74 -3.62 -7.93 -10.26
N ALA A 75 -3.02 -8.99 -9.75
CA ALA A 75 -1.90 -8.95 -8.80
C ALA A 75 -0.60 -8.67 -9.55
N THR A 76 -0.17 -7.42 -9.54
CA THR A 76 0.94 -6.92 -10.34
C THR A 76 2.13 -6.63 -9.47
N ASP A 77 3.28 -7.23 -9.78
CA ASP A 77 4.53 -7.02 -9.03
C ASP A 77 5.74 -7.08 -9.97
N LEU A 78 6.81 -6.35 -9.60
CA LEU A 78 8.08 -6.34 -10.31
C LEU A 78 9.07 -7.37 -9.76
N TRP A 79 9.08 -7.58 -8.44
CA TRP A 79 10.08 -8.42 -7.77
C TRP A 79 9.65 -9.88 -7.68
N ILE A 80 8.36 -10.13 -7.48
CA ILE A 80 7.80 -11.46 -7.37
C ILE A 80 7.23 -11.90 -8.71
N SER A 81 7.70 -13.03 -9.22
CA SER A 81 7.25 -13.52 -10.52
C SER A 81 5.77 -13.91 -10.53
N ALA A 82 5.09 -13.72 -11.67
CA ALA A 82 3.72 -14.19 -11.85
C ALA A 82 3.56 -15.69 -11.58
N THR A 83 4.57 -16.51 -11.89
CA THR A 83 4.57 -17.95 -11.60
C THR A 83 4.53 -18.24 -10.11
N GLN A 84 5.33 -17.52 -9.31
CA GLN A 84 5.32 -17.69 -7.85
C GLN A 84 3.97 -17.31 -7.27
N ASN A 85 3.41 -16.17 -7.68
CA ASN A 85 2.10 -15.73 -7.22
C ASN A 85 0.96 -16.65 -7.70
N ALA A 86 1.03 -17.20 -8.92
CA ALA A 86 0.07 -18.21 -9.38
C ALA A 86 0.06 -19.45 -8.48
N GLN A 87 1.24 -19.92 -8.03
CA GLN A 87 1.34 -21.04 -7.09
C GLN A 87 0.72 -20.72 -5.73
N ASN A 88 0.97 -19.49 -5.22
CA ASN A 88 0.36 -19.01 -3.98
C ASN A 88 -1.17 -18.97 -4.11
N PHE A 89 -1.71 -18.36 -5.15
CA PHE A 89 -3.16 -18.22 -5.34
C PHE A 89 -3.85 -19.58 -5.49
N LYS A 90 -3.23 -20.52 -6.20
CA LYS A 90 -3.71 -21.90 -6.30
C LYS A 90 -3.70 -22.60 -4.94
N LYS A 91 -2.61 -22.48 -4.18
CA LYS A 91 -2.50 -23.02 -2.81
C LYS A 91 -3.59 -22.48 -1.87
N TRP A 92 -4.02 -21.22 -2.08
CA TRP A 92 -5.02 -20.55 -1.27
C TRP A 92 -6.46 -20.67 -1.80
N GLY A 93 -6.65 -21.30 -2.98
CA GLY A 93 -7.96 -21.53 -3.61
C GLY A 93 -8.65 -20.23 -4.03
N VAL A 94 -7.90 -19.32 -4.65
CA VAL A 94 -8.38 -18.02 -5.16
C VAL A 94 -7.92 -17.71 -6.59
N GLU A 95 -7.38 -18.68 -7.28
CA GLU A 95 -6.86 -18.56 -8.65
C GLU A 95 -7.92 -18.18 -9.68
N ASP A 96 -9.18 -18.37 -9.39
CA ASP A 96 -10.31 -17.99 -10.24
C ASP A 96 -10.64 -16.49 -10.15
N ARG A 97 -10.14 -15.79 -9.12
CA ARG A 97 -10.38 -14.37 -8.88
C ARG A 97 -9.15 -13.48 -8.98
N ILE A 98 -7.95 -14.08 -9.02
CA ILE A 98 -6.70 -13.34 -9.01
C ILE A 98 -5.84 -13.75 -10.20
N ILE A 99 -5.50 -12.79 -11.04
CA ILE A 99 -4.61 -12.95 -12.18
C ILE A 99 -3.25 -12.37 -11.81
N PRO A 100 -2.19 -13.18 -11.66
CA PRO A 100 -0.85 -12.67 -11.38
C PRO A 100 -0.19 -12.12 -12.66
N ILE A 101 0.42 -10.95 -12.54
CA ILE A 101 1.12 -10.26 -13.63
C ILE A 101 2.52 -9.84 -13.10
N HIS A 102 3.55 -10.11 -13.90
CA HIS A 102 4.90 -9.61 -13.62
C HIS A 102 5.15 -8.38 -14.51
N ALA A 103 5.20 -7.20 -13.90
CA ALA A 103 5.38 -5.95 -14.64
C ALA A 103 5.98 -4.85 -13.75
N ASP A 104 6.66 -3.89 -14.42
CA ASP A 104 7.12 -2.64 -13.83
C ASP A 104 5.95 -1.64 -13.77
N ALA A 105 5.79 -0.92 -12.66
CA ALA A 105 4.80 0.14 -12.51
C ALA A 105 4.96 1.28 -13.54
N ASN A 106 6.18 1.44 -14.10
CA ASN A 106 6.47 2.40 -15.15
C ASN A 106 6.10 1.93 -16.57
N ASP A 107 5.80 0.62 -16.75
CA ASP A 107 5.45 0.02 -18.05
C ASP A 107 4.39 -1.08 -17.88
N LEU A 108 3.19 -0.67 -17.51
CA LEU A 108 2.08 -1.57 -17.20
C LEU A 108 1.42 -2.10 -18.49
N PRO A 109 1.22 -3.43 -18.62
CA PRO A 109 0.71 -4.06 -19.84
C PRO A 109 -0.83 -4.07 -19.93
N TYR A 110 -1.47 -2.98 -19.59
CA TYR A 110 -2.93 -2.88 -19.56
C TYR A 110 -3.47 -1.83 -20.54
N ALA A 111 -4.73 -1.99 -20.93
CA ALA A 111 -5.45 -0.95 -21.66
C ALA A 111 -5.76 0.22 -20.72
N HIS A 112 -5.79 1.42 -21.26
CA HIS A 112 -6.31 2.60 -20.54
C HIS A 112 -7.78 2.37 -20.12
N GLU A 113 -8.20 3.03 -19.06
CA GLU A 113 -9.58 2.99 -18.53
C GLU A 113 -10.08 1.57 -18.25
N TYR A 114 -9.18 0.73 -17.72
CA TYR A 114 -9.46 -0.69 -17.51
C TYR A 114 -9.91 -1.03 -16.10
N PHE A 115 -9.41 -0.34 -15.08
CA PHE A 115 -9.64 -0.66 -13.67
C PHE A 115 -10.68 0.25 -13.02
N ASP A 116 -11.54 -0.36 -12.20
CA ASP A 116 -12.46 0.38 -11.32
C ASP A 116 -11.72 0.94 -10.11
N ALA A 117 -10.64 0.23 -9.67
CA ALA A 117 -9.73 0.70 -8.65
C ALA A 117 -8.30 0.19 -8.88
N ILE A 118 -7.33 0.98 -8.42
CA ILE A 118 -5.93 0.57 -8.25
C ILE A 118 -5.64 0.66 -6.76
N VAL A 119 -5.13 -0.41 -6.18
CA VAL A 119 -4.71 -0.49 -4.78
C VAL A 119 -3.20 -0.68 -4.77
N SER A 120 -2.48 0.06 -3.92
CA SER A 120 -1.04 -0.13 -3.74
C SER A 120 -0.70 0.06 -2.26
N ILE A 121 -0.29 -1.03 -1.61
CA ILE A 121 -0.01 -1.07 -0.18
C ILE A 121 1.47 -1.35 0.03
N ASP A 122 2.14 -0.45 0.75
CA ASP A 122 3.58 -0.54 1.06
C ASP A 122 4.49 -0.59 -0.18
N ALA A 123 4.05 0.01 -1.30
CA ALA A 123 4.77 -0.06 -2.58
C ALA A 123 4.80 1.27 -3.36
N PHE A 124 3.73 2.06 -3.30
CA PHE A 124 3.53 3.25 -4.14
C PHE A 124 4.66 4.28 -4.02
N HIS A 125 5.22 4.47 -2.85
CA HIS A 125 6.30 5.41 -2.57
C HIS A 125 7.58 5.13 -3.37
N TYR A 126 7.89 3.86 -3.69
CA TYR A 126 9.10 3.50 -4.44
C TYR A 126 9.13 4.03 -5.87
N PHE A 127 7.98 4.17 -6.52
CA PHE A 127 7.93 4.57 -7.94
C PHE A 127 7.18 5.87 -8.20
N ALA A 128 6.34 6.34 -7.27
CA ALA A 128 5.46 7.48 -7.51
C ALA A 128 5.90 8.79 -6.82
N ALA A 129 7.00 8.79 -6.04
CA ALA A 129 7.50 9.97 -5.33
C ALA A 129 8.18 11.00 -6.28
N LYS A 130 7.64 11.18 -7.48
CA LYS A 130 8.12 12.14 -8.49
C LYS A 130 6.93 12.77 -9.20
N LYS A 131 7.02 14.09 -9.39
CA LYS A 131 5.96 14.85 -10.07
C LYS A 131 5.66 14.28 -11.46
N GLY A 132 4.37 14.10 -11.75
CA GLY A 132 3.86 13.63 -13.03
C GLY A 132 3.87 12.11 -13.22
N VAL A 133 4.46 11.32 -12.32
CA VAL A 133 4.48 9.86 -12.46
C VAL A 133 3.07 9.29 -12.29
N PHE A 134 2.33 9.72 -11.28
CA PHE A 134 0.94 9.28 -11.09
C PHE A 134 0.11 9.56 -12.33
N GLU A 135 0.14 10.79 -12.84
CA GLU A 135 -0.66 11.24 -13.98
C GLU A 135 -0.31 10.51 -15.28
N GLN A 136 0.97 10.21 -15.49
CA GLN A 136 1.44 9.63 -16.74
C GLN A 136 1.43 8.11 -16.75
N LYS A 137 1.62 7.46 -15.58
CA LYS A 137 1.89 6.03 -15.46
C LYS A 137 0.78 5.23 -14.79
N ILE A 138 -0.06 5.86 -13.97
CA ILE A 138 -1.06 5.17 -13.16
C ILE A 138 -2.48 5.63 -13.49
N LEU A 139 -2.74 6.93 -13.47
CA LEU A 139 -4.04 7.53 -13.72
C LEU A 139 -4.70 7.06 -15.03
N PRO A 140 -3.98 6.88 -16.16
CA PRO A 140 -4.61 6.46 -17.42
C PRO A 140 -5.29 5.09 -17.36
N PHE A 141 -4.88 4.21 -16.45
CA PHE A 141 -5.48 2.87 -16.31
C PHE A 141 -6.76 2.85 -15.48
N LEU A 142 -7.04 3.90 -14.70
CA LEU A 142 -8.31 4.06 -14.01
C LEU A 142 -9.41 4.45 -15.00
N LYS A 143 -10.58 3.85 -14.83
CA LYS A 143 -11.79 4.32 -15.49
C LYS A 143 -12.18 5.70 -14.98
N LYS A 144 -13.08 6.38 -15.71
CA LYS A 144 -13.81 7.52 -15.15
C LYS A 144 -14.46 7.10 -13.82
N ASP A 145 -14.38 7.96 -12.82
CA ASP A 145 -14.80 7.73 -11.42
C ASP A 145 -14.07 6.57 -10.72
N GLY A 146 -13.08 5.97 -11.38
CA GLY A 146 -12.20 4.97 -10.77
C GLY A 146 -11.28 5.58 -9.71
N VAL A 147 -10.82 4.76 -8.78
CA VAL A 147 -10.08 5.25 -7.61
C VAL A 147 -8.71 4.61 -7.47
N LEU A 148 -7.73 5.42 -7.04
CA LEU A 148 -6.48 4.95 -6.47
C LEU A 148 -6.63 4.92 -4.95
N VAL A 149 -6.25 3.81 -4.32
CA VAL A 149 -6.22 3.62 -2.87
C VAL A 149 -4.81 3.21 -2.48
N VAL A 150 -4.10 4.04 -1.76
CA VAL A 150 -2.73 3.77 -1.32
C VAL A 150 -2.58 3.90 0.18
N ALA A 151 -1.76 3.01 0.75
CA ALA A 151 -1.23 3.13 2.09
C ALA A 151 0.25 2.77 2.05
N MET A 152 1.09 3.61 2.61
CA MET A 152 2.54 3.47 2.48
C MET A 152 3.27 4.00 3.70
N PRO A 153 4.48 3.50 4.00
CA PRO A 153 5.34 4.12 4.98
C PRO A 153 5.63 5.56 4.62
N GLY A 154 5.68 6.40 5.61
CA GLY A 154 5.94 7.81 5.45
C GLY A 154 6.43 8.46 6.73
N LEU A 155 6.41 9.76 6.75
CA LEU A 155 6.88 10.59 7.85
C LEU A 155 5.72 11.34 8.49
N LYS A 156 5.77 11.55 9.81
CA LYS A 156 4.83 12.46 10.48
C LYS A 156 5.00 13.92 10.01
N LYS A 157 6.22 14.27 9.62
CA LYS A 157 6.61 15.54 8.98
C LYS A 157 7.96 15.37 8.30
N GLU A 158 8.29 16.22 7.33
CA GLU A 158 9.60 16.21 6.68
C GLU A 158 10.73 16.32 7.70
N LEU A 159 11.82 15.59 7.43
CA LEU A 159 12.96 15.46 8.34
C LEU A 159 13.84 16.72 8.32
N THR A 160 14.44 17.04 9.45
CA THR A 160 15.62 17.91 9.53
C THR A 160 16.86 17.11 9.09
N GLU A 161 17.96 17.81 8.79
CA GLU A 161 19.24 17.16 8.41
C GLU A 161 19.70 16.14 9.47
N GLU A 162 19.64 16.52 10.78
CA GLU A 162 20.02 15.62 11.88
C GLU A 162 19.12 14.37 11.97
N GLN A 163 17.83 14.50 11.69
CA GLN A 163 16.88 13.39 11.67
C GLN A 163 17.12 12.50 10.44
N ALA A 164 17.51 13.08 9.32
CA ALA A 164 17.84 12.36 8.09
C ALA A 164 19.04 11.41 8.27
N ASP A 165 20.03 11.77 9.10
CA ASP A 165 21.19 10.93 9.38
C ASP A 165 20.80 9.57 10.00
N MET A 166 19.85 9.56 10.95
CA MET A 166 19.34 8.31 11.57
C MET A 166 18.59 7.46 10.54
N MET A 167 17.77 8.09 9.69
CA MET A 167 17.05 7.40 8.62
C MET A 167 18.03 6.84 7.58
N LEU A 168 19.05 7.60 7.23
CA LEU A 168 20.07 7.17 6.27
C LEU A 168 20.88 5.98 6.81
N GLU A 169 21.17 5.95 8.13
CA GLU A 169 21.78 4.76 8.78
C GLU A 169 20.88 3.53 8.65
N TRP A 170 19.58 3.68 8.84
CA TRP A 170 18.61 2.59 8.68
C TRP A 170 18.59 2.05 7.25
N PHE A 171 18.65 2.93 6.26
CA PHE A 171 18.76 2.60 4.83
C PHE A 171 20.17 2.24 4.36
N GLU A 172 21.12 1.97 5.28
CA GLU A 172 22.51 1.59 4.95
C GLU A 172 23.24 2.60 4.05
N GLY A 173 22.88 3.87 4.18
CA GLY A 173 23.44 4.96 3.37
C GLY A 173 22.76 5.14 2.01
N ASN A 174 21.72 4.37 1.69
CA ASN A 174 20.96 4.52 0.44
C ASN A 174 20.04 5.74 0.53
N ARG A 175 20.43 6.83 -0.12
CA ARG A 175 19.66 8.07 -0.17
C ARG A 175 18.45 7.95 -1.07
N ASP A 176 18.49 7.13 -2.11
CA ASP A 176 17.35 6.94 -3.01
C ASP A 176 16.16 6.32 -2.26
N ASP A 177 16.40 5.41 -1.30
CA ASP A 177 15.35 4.87 -0.44
C ASP A 177 14.82 5.92 0.55
N LEU A 178 15.71 6.73 1.14
CA LEU A 178 15.32 7.81 2.03
C LEU A 178 14.40 8.82 1.31
N ASP A 179 14.72 9.16 0.07
CA ASP A 179 14.00 10.14 -0.75
C ASP A 179 12.62 9.60 -1.23
N THR A 180 12.22 8.39 -0.85
CA THR A 180 10.87 7.86 -1.06
C THR A 180 9.94 8.06 0.15
N PHE A 181 10.49 8.41 1.32
CA PHE A 181 9.72 8.56 2.55
C PHE A 181 9.33 10.02 2.77
N HIS A 182 8.04 10.31 2.68
CA HIS A 182 7.50 11.65 2.82
C HIS A 182 6.27 11.70 3.71
N SER A 183 5.96 12.90 4.22
CA SER A 183 4.75 13.16 4.99
C SER A 183 3.49 13.20 4.10
N GLY A 184 2.32 13.00 4.69
CA GLY A 184 1.05 13.19 3.98
C GLY A 184 0.94 14.56 3.32
N LYS A 185 1.39 15.62 4.02
CA LYS A 185 1.41 16.98 3.46
C LYS A 185 2.26 17.05 2.18
N TRP A 186 3.45 16.44 2.15
CA TRP A 186 4.31 16.42 0.96
C TRP A 186 3.60 15.75 -0.23
N TRP A 187 2.92 14.62 0.02
CA TRP A 187 2.15 13.94 -1.01
C TRP A 187 1.01 14.80 -1.54
N MET A 188 0.31 15.54 -0.67
CA MET A 188 -0.72 16.49 -1.10
C MET A 188 -0.15 17.62 -1.95
N ASP A 189 1.01 18.15 -1.57
CA ASP A 189 1.71 19.19 -2.36
C ASP A 189 2.20 18.63 -3.71
N LEU A 190 2.61 17.34 -3.79
CA LEU A 190 3.01 16.66 -5.02
C LEU A 190 1.86 16.49 -5.99
N PHE A 191 0.70 16.00 -5.52
CA PHE A 191 -0.49 15.85 -6.34
C PHE A 191 -1.08 17.19 -6.76
N GLY A 192 -1.10 18.17 -5.85
CA GLY A 192 -1.61 19.52 -6.12
C GLY A 192 -3.07 19.53 -6.57
N ASP A 193 -3.45 20.63 -7.22
CA ASP A 193 -4.76 20.76 -7.87
C ASP A 193 -4.71 20.18 -9.29
N SER A 194 -5.75 19.41 -9.67
CA SER A 194 -5.87 18.80 -11.00
C SER A 194 -7.30 18.83 -11.52
N ASP A 195 -7.43 19.05 -12.83
CA ASP A 195 -8.73 18.90 -13.52
C ASP A 195 -9.08 17.42 -13.73
N ASP A 196 -8.08 16.53 -13.81
CA ASP A 196 -8.25 15.12 -14.15
C ASP A 196 -8.63 14.23 -12.95
N TYR A 197 -8.29 14.64 -11.72
CA TYR A 197 -8.57 13.89 -10.50
C TYR A 197 -8.82 14.79 -9.30
N GLU A 198 -9.25 14.17 -8.20
CA GLU A 198 -9.41 14.82 -6.90
C GLU A 198 -8.88 13.90 -5.78
N VAL A 199 -8.26 14.47 -4.78
CA VAL A 199 -7.96 13.75 -3.53
C VAL A 199 -9.24 13.67 -2.71
N VAL A 200 -9.74 12.45 -2.50
CA VAL A 200 -10.98 12.19 -1.75
C VAL A 200 -10.71 12.07 -0.26
N MET A 201 -9.56 11.48 0.10
CA MET A 201 -9.13 11.29 1.49
C MET A 201 -7.60 11.33 1.58
N ASP A 202 -7.10 11.92 2.67
CA ASP A 202 -5.73 11.84 3.12
C ASP A 202 -5.72 11.75 4.65
N PHE A 203 -4.94 10.83 5.23
CA PHE A 203 -4.87 10.62 6.67
C PHE A 203 -3.67 9.75 7.06
N ASP A 204 -3.25 9.87 8.32
CA ASP A 204 -2.34 8.90 8.93
C ASP A 204 -3.14 7.67 9.40
N LEU A 205 -2.62 6.45 9.16
CA LEU A 205 -3.26 5.22 9.61
C LEU A 205 -3.03 5.00 11.11
N ASP A 206 -4.06 4.47 11.77
CA ASP A 206 -4.05 4.16 13.20
C ASP A 206 -3.29 2.86 13.53
N CYS A 207 -3.18 1.92 12.56
CA CYS A 207 -2.58 0.59 12.75
C CYS A 207 -1.03 0.56 12.77
N PHE A 208 -0.38 1.71 12.97
CA PHE A 208 1.08 1.84 12.87
C PHE A 208 1.82 0.85 13.79
N ASP A 209 1.50 0.86 15.08
CA ASP A 209 2.19 0.02 16.07
C ASP A 209 1.94 -1.47 15.82
N GLU A 210 0.71 -1.85 15.49
CA GLU A 210 0.34 -3.24 15.23
C GLU A 210 1.04 -3.78 13.97
N ALA A 211 1.07 -3.00 12.89
CA ALA A 211 1.68 -3.41 11.63
C ALA A 211 3.19 -3.61 11.78
N TRP A 212 3.88 -2.70 12.46
CA TRP A 212 5.31 -2.84 12.78
C TRP A 212 5.58 -3.99 13.75
N ASN A 213 4.75 -4.18 14.79
CA ASN A 213 4.90 -5.28 15.73
C ASN A 213 4.75 -6.65 15.07
N ASP A 214 3.83 -6.80 14.11
CA ASP A 214 3.68 -8.03 13.33
C ASP A 214 4.94 -8.29 12.49
N TRP A 215 5.50 -7.27 11.84
CA TRP A 215 6.75 -7.35 11.10
C TRP A 215 7.92 -7.78 11.98
N PHE A 216 8.09 -7.15 13.14
CA PHE A 216 9.15 -7.51 14.08
C PHE A 216 9.04 -8.94 14.62
N LYS A 217 7.85 -9.52 14.63
CA LYS A 217 7.57 -10.89 15.08
C LYS A 217 7.54 -11.91 13.94
N SER A 218 7.60 -11.48 12.70
CA SER A 218 7.51 -12.35 11.52
C SER A 218 8.66 -13.37 11.43
N GLY A 219 9.80 -13.08 12.06
CA GLY A 219 11.04 -13.85 11.96
C GLY A 219 11.88 -13.51 10.73
N HIS A 220 11.51 -12.47 9.97
CA HIS A 220 12.30 -11.98 8.85
C HIS A 220 13.54 -11.21 9.36
N GLU A 221 14.69 -11.39 8.70
CA GLU A 221 15.96 -10.76 9.11
C GLU A 221 15.88 -9.22 9.12
N TYR A 222 15.26 -8.62 8.12
CA TYR A 222 15.03 -7.17 8.09
C TYR A 222 14.08 -6.71 9.20
N GLY A 223 13.05 -7.49 9.56
CA GLY A 223 12.18 -7.16 10.69
C GLY A 223 12.93 -7.13 12.03
N ILE A 224 13.91 -8.03 12.22
CA ILE A 224 14.79 -8.05 13.39
C ILE A 224 15.69 -6.80 13.39
N LYS A 225 16.28 -6.45 12.24
CA LYS A 225 17.10 -5.25 12.05
C LYS A 225 16.29 -3.99 12.35
N ASP A 226 15.13 -3.83 11.73
CA ASP A 226 14.26 -2.66 11.89
C ASP A 226 13.87 -2.44 13.35
N LYS A 227 13.54 -3.50 14.07
CA LYS A 227 13.26 -3.45 15.52
C LYS A 227 14.39 -2.79 16.29
N SER A 228 15.65 -2.99 15.90
CA SER A 228 16.79 -2.37 16.58
C SER A 228 16.81 -0.85 16.43
N TYR A 229 16.42 -0.34 15.24
CA TYR A 229 16.30 1.11 14.98
C TYR A 229 15.07 1.70 15.67
N PHE A 230 13.97 0.98 15.73
CA PHE A 230 12.80 1.39 16.51
C PHE A 230 13.13 1.52 18.00
N ASN A 231 13.94 0.63 18.56
CA ASN A 231 14.42 0.74 19.93
C ASN A 231 15.33 1.97 20.15
N LYS A 232 16.00 2.46 19.11
CA LYS A 232 16.76 3.73 19.12
C LYS A 232 15.86 4.97 18.93
N GLY A 233 14.57 4.78 18.66
CA GLY A 233 13.58 5.85 18.54
C GLY A 233 13.16 6.22 17.11
N LEU A 234 13.53 5.44 16.09
CA LEU A 234 13.18 5.67 14.69
C LEU A 234 11.66 5.86 14.49
N GLY A 235 10.83 5.03 15.12
CA GLY A 235 9.38 5.08 15.01
C GLY A 235 8.72 6.40 15.43
N LYS A 236 9.47 7.30 16.11
CA LYS A 236 8.96 8.64 16.46
C LYS A 236 8.75 9.53 15.24
N TYR A 237 9.49 9.28 14.16
CA TYR A 237 9.47 10.07 12.93
C TYR A 237 8.53 9.49 11.90
N LEU A 238 8.27 8.18 11.97
CA LEU A 238 7.52 7.43 10.98
C LEU A 238 6.00 7.47 11.21
N SER A 239 5.27 7.35 10.12
CA SER A 239 3.82 7.22 10.04
C SER A 239 3.47 6.26 8.91
N PHE A 240 2.20 5.90 8.76
CA PHE A 240 1.64 5.37 7.53
C PHE A 240 0.70 6.38 6.93
N VAL A 241 0.95 6.75 5.68
CA VAL A 241 0.13 7.71 4.93
C VAL A 241 -0.89 6.96 4.09
N GLY A 242 -2.16 7.22 4.33
CA GLY A 242 -3.28 6.71 3.54
C GLY A 242 -3.85 7.80 2.63
N ILE A 243 -4.01 7.50 1.34
CA ILE A 243 -4.53 8.45 0.35
C ILE A 243 -5.53 7.73 -0.55
N VAL A 244 -6.63 8.41 -0.85
CA VAL A 244 -7.59 8.01 -1.88
C VAL A 244 -7.74 9.12 -2.89
N ILE A 245 -7.52 8.80 -4.18
CA ILE A 245 -7.67 9.71 -5.30
C ILE A 245 -8.74 9.16 -6.24
N ARG A 246 -9.63 10.02 -6.73
CA ARG A 246 -10.65 9.67 -7.74
C ARG A 246 -10.33 10.34 -9.06
N ARG A 247 -10.36 9.59 -10.17
CA ARG A 247 -10.33 10.12 -11.53
C ARG A 247 -11.65 10.80 -11.89
N LYS A 248 -11.63 12.01 -12.47
CA LYS A 248 -12.81 12.79 -12.82
C LYS A 248 -13.32 12.49 -14.25
N HIS A 249 -12.40 12.28 -15.19
CA HIS A 249 -12.70 12.17 -16.65
C HIS A 249 -12.13 10.90 -17.28
#